data_b084626dfa726418feb76de68f9350ec
#
_entry.id   b084626dfa726418feb76de68f9350ec
#
_cell.length_a   1.000
_cell.length_b   1.000
_cell.length_c   1.000
_cell.angle_alpha   90.00
_cell.angle_beta   90.00
_cell.angle_gamma   90.00
#
_symmetry.space_group_name_H-M   'P 1'
#
loop_
_entity.id
_entity.type
_entity.pdbx_description
1 polymer ?
#
loop_
_entity_poly.entity_id
_entity_poly.type
_entity_poly.pdbx_seq_one_letter_code
_entity_poly.pdbx_strand_id
1 'polypeptide(L)'
;MDSNEREELQALDQIASVLARIEDRKLIRELLICILTKYEIKEIAGRWELVKLLYEGMSQRRIAEQLGMSLCKITRGSKELKKKGSAFKTVLDAYVEDATEEETTFGGVKDAYQSSPE
;
A
#
# COMPACT_ATOMS: atom_id res chain seq x y z
N MET A 1 -14.81 6.58 -21.47
CA MET A 1 -13.44 6.05 -21.35
C MET A 1 -12.85 5.94 -22.73
N ASP A 2 -11.72 6.59 -22.97
CA ASP A 2 -11.12 6.53 -24.29
C ASP A 2 -10.31 5.23 -24.44
N SER A 3 -9.77 4.99 -25.62
CA SER A 3 -9.10 3.71 -25.88
C SER A 3 -7.79 3.57 -25.12
N ASN A 4 -7.09 4.69 -24.84
CA ASN A 4 -5.87 4.64 -24.05
C ASN A 4 -6.16 4.22 -22.61
N GLU A 5 -7.19 4.81 -22.02
CA GLU A 5 -7.58 4.46 -20.67
C GLU A 5 -7.98 2.98 -20.58
N ARG A 6 -8.68 2.53 -21.61
CA ARG A 6 -9.12 1.14 -21.64
C ARG A 6 -7.94 0.19 -21.70
N GLU A 7 -6.94 0.52 -22.50
CA GLU A 7 -5.75 -0.29 -22.62
C GLU A 7 -4.95 -0.30 -21.34
N GLU A 8 -4.88 0.85 -20.67
CA GLU A 8 -4.17 0.96 -19.41
C GLU A 8 -4.83 0.11 -18.33
N LEU A 9 -6.16 0.14 -18.27
CA LEU A 9 -6.87 -0.66 -17.28
C LEU A 9 -6.77 -2.15 -17.62
N GLN A 10 -6.71 -2.49 -18.89
CA GLN A 10 -6.53 -3.87 -19.30
C GLN A 10 -5.16 -4.39 -18.87
N ALA A 11 -4.12 -3.58 -19.05
CA ALA A 11 -2.78 -3.96 -18.61
C ALA A 11 -2.74 -4.14 -17.09
N LEU A 12 -3.40 -3.24 -16.38
CA LEU A 12 -3.47 -3.32 -14.94
C LEU A 12 -4.18 -4.61 -14.50
N ASP A 13 -5.23 -4.97 -15.21
CA ASP A 13 -5.97 -6.18 -14.93
C ASP A 13 -5.11 -7.43 -15.16
N GLN A 14 -4.26 -7.40 -16.18
CA GLN A 14 -3.35 -8.50 -16.45
C GLN A 14 -2.35 -8.65 -15.32
N ILE A 15 -1.80 -7.53 -14.84
CA ILE A 15 -0.88 -7.54 -13.72
C ILE A 15 -1.57 -8.11 -12.48
N ALA A 16 -2.78 -7.65 -12.22
CA ALA A 16 -3.54 -8.12 -11.06
C ALA A 16 -3.78 -9.63 -11.15
N SER A 17 -4.10 -10.11 -12.34
CA SER A 17 -4.37 -11.54 -12.53
C SER A 17 -3.14 -12.39 -12.23
N VAL A 18 -1.98 -11.92 -12.67
CA VAL A 18 -0.74 -12.65 -12.42
C VAL A 18 -0.39 -12.61 -10.95
N LEU A 19 -0.48 -11.43 -10.34
CA LEU A 19 -0.16 -11.28 -8.93
C LEU A 19 -1.07 -12.12 -8.05
N ALA A 20 -2.32 -12.29 -8.45
CA ALA A 20 -3.27 -13.08 -7.68
C ALA A 20 -2.86 -14.55 -7.59
N ARG A 21 -1.97 -15.00 -8.47
CA ARG A 21 -1.53 -16.39 -8.49
C ARG A 21 -0.14 -16.58 -7.92
N ILE A 22 0.56 -15.49 -7.62
CA ILE A 22 1.91 -15.57 -7.09
C ILE A 22 1.84 -15.44 -5.57
N GLU A 23 2.45 -16.40 -4.86
CA GLU A 23 2.45 -16.37 -3.41
C GLU A 23 3.82 -16.06 -2.84
N ASP A 24 4.75 -15.68 -3.70
CA ASP A 24 6.11 -15.40 -3.30
C ASP A 24 6.28 -13.90 -3.07
N ARG A 25 6.33 -13.50 -1.81
CA ARG A 25 6.43 -12.09 -1.45
C ARG A 25 7.68 -11.44 -2.01
N LYS A 26 8.79 -12.16 -2.02
CA LYS A 26 10.04 -11.63 -2.53
C LYS A 26 9.93 -11.31 -4.02
N LEU A 27 9.33 -12.22 -4.76
CA LEU A 27 9.16 -12.01 -6.20
C LEU A 27 8.26 -10.82 -6.49
N ILE A 28 7.17 -10.69 -5.71
CA ILE A 28 6.26 -9.57 -5.90
C ILE A 28 6.99 -8.27 -5.60
N ARG A 29 7.77 -8.23 -4.52
CA ARG A 29 8.53 -7.03 -4.18
C ARG A 29 9.51 -6.67 -5.29
N GLU A 30 10.20 -7.66 -5.84
CA GLU A 30 11.14 -7.41 -6.92
C GLU A 30 10.45 -6.90 -8.17
N LEU A 31 9.27 -7.43 -8.45
CA LEU A 31 8.50 -6.93 -9.59
C LEU A 31 8.15 -5.46 -9.41
N LEU A 32 7.69 -5.10 -8.22
CA LEU A 32 7.30 -3.72 -7.95
C LEU A 32 8.50 -2.78 -8.10
N ILE A 33 9.65 -3.18 -7.58
CA ILE A 33 10.86 -2.36 -7.70
C ILE A 33 11.28 -2.23 -9.15
N CYS A 34 11.07 -3.28 -9.92
CA CYS A 34 11.48 -3.32 -11.32
C CYS A 34 10.56 -2.48 -12.21
N ILE A 35 9.27 -2.51 -11.94
CA ILE A 35 8.29 -1.88 -12.81
C ILE A 35 8.02 -0.42 -12.47
N LEU A 36 8.33 -0.02 -11.25
CA LEU A 36 8.10 1.35 -10.78
C LEU A 36 9.41 2.13 -10.75
N THR A 37 9.31 3.42 -11.05
CA THR A 37 10.47 4.31 -10.87
C THR A 37 10.65 4.60 -9.39
N LYS A 38 11.81 5.14 -9.03
CA LYS A 38 12.08 5.55 -7.66
C LYS A 38 11.04 6.54 -7.15
N TYR A 39 10.67 7.46 -8.02
CA TYR A 39 9.66 8.46 -7.64
C TYR A 39 8.31 7.79 -7.38
N GLU A 40 7.94 6.85 -8.25
CA GLU A 40 6.67 6.15 -8.09
C GLU A 40 6.66 5.29 -6.84
N ILE A 41 7.78 4.67 -6.50
CA ILE A 41 7.89 3.91 -5.26
C ILE A 41 7.67 4.83 -4.07
N LYS A 42 8.28 6.00 -4.09
CA LYS A 42 8.11 6.97 -3.03
C LYS A 42 6.65 7.38 -2.88
N GLU A 43 5.99 7.62 -4.00
CA GLU A 43 4.58 8.03 -3.96
C GLU A 43 3.68 6.92 -3.41
N ILE A 44 3.91 5.70 -3.85
CA ILE A 44 3.11 4.58 -3.39
C ILE A 44 3.35 4.32 -1.92
N ALA A 45 4.61 4.36 -1.51
CA ALA A 45 4.95 4.15 -0.10
C ALA A 45 4.29 5.21 0.78
N GLY A 46 4.30 6.46 0.31
CA GLY A 46 3.66 7.53 1.06
C GLY A 46 2.17 7.32 1.22
N ARG A 47 1.52 6.91 0.14
CA ARG A 47 0.10 6.64 0.19
C ARG A 47 -0.22 5.48 1.12
N TRP A 48 0.59 4.46 1.09
CA TRP A 48 0.41 3.32 1.96
C TRP A 48 0.51 3.73 3.43
N GLU A 49 1.57 4.49 3.77
CA GLU A 49 1.75 4.96 5.15
C GLU A 49 0.59 5.85 5.59
N LEU A 50 0.19 6.75 4.70
CA LEU A 50 -0.93 7.64 4.98
C LEU A 50 -2.20 6.87 5.31
N VAL A 51 -2.53 5.90 4.47
CA VAL A 51 -3.78 5.16 4.65
C VAL A 51 -3.72 4.26 5.88
N LYS A 52 -2.53 3.71 6.19
CA LYS A 52 -2.35 2.95 7.42
C LYS A 52 -2.66 3.80 8.66
N LEU A 53 -2.12 5.02 8.68
CA LEU A 53 -2.33 5.90 9.83
C LEU A 53 -3.79 6.32 9.96
N LEU A 54 -4.45 6.57 8.83
CA LEU A 54 -5.86 6.86 8.85
C LEU A 54 -6.68 5.67 9.36
N TYR A 55 -6.30 4.48 8.94
CA TYR A 55 -6.98 3.26 9.35
C TYR A 55 -6.84 3.06 10.86
N GLU A 56 -5.70 3.45 11.42
CA GLU A 56 -5.44 3.34 12.86
C GLU A 56 -6.15 4.43 13.67
N GLY A 57 -6.76 5.40 13.00
CA GLY A 57 -7.52 6.43 13.68
C GLY A 57 -6.79 7.72 13.96
N MET A 58 -5.59 7.89 13.39
CA MET A 58 -4.85 9.12 13.60
C MET A 58 -5.53 10.28 12.89
N SER A 59 -5.54 11.45 13.51
CA SER A 59 -6.18 12.63 12.91
C SER A 59 -5.43 13.08 11.67
N GLN A 60 -6.16 13.68 10.73
CA GLN A 60 -5.55 14.14 9.48
C GLN A 60 -4.46 15.19 9.74
N ARG A 61 -4.66 16.04 10.72
CA ARG A 61 -3.67 17.07 11.04
C ARG A 61 -2.38 16.43 11.54
N ARG A 62 -2.47 15.43 12.41
CA ARG A 62 -1.28 14.75 12.91
C ARG A 62 -0.55 14.01 11.81
N ILE A 63 -1.29 13.40 10.91
CA ILE A 63 -0.68 12.71 9.78
C ILE A 63 0.08 13.69 8.91
N ALA A 64 -0.53 14.86 8.64
CA ALA A 64 0.13 15.88 7.83
C ALA A 64 1.47 16.27 8.44
N GLU A 65 1.49 16.44 9.76
CA GLU A 65 2.71 16.81 10.45
C GLU A 65 3.74 15.70 10.43
N GLN A 66 3.28 14.48 10.69
CA GLN A 66 4.19 13.35 10.80
C GLN A 66 4.80 12.96 9.45
N LEU A 67 4.00 12.98 8.40
CA LEU A 67 4.47 12.56 7.08
C LEU A 67 4.94 13.71 6.20
N GLY A 68 4.72 14.95 6.63
CA GLY A 68 5.06 16.10 5.81
C GLY A 68 4.25 16.18 4.54
N MET A 69 2.98 15.78 4.61
CA MET A 69 2.10 15.78 3.46
C MET A 69 1.07 16.88 3.52
N SER A 70 0.57 17.29 2.36
CA SER A 70 -0.49 18.27 2.30
C SER A 70 -1.80 17.63 2.80
N LEU A 71 -2.66 18.48 3.35
CA LEU A 71 -3.97 18.02 3.80
C LEU A 71 -4.82 17.51 2.65
N CYS A 72 -4.60 18.06 1.45
CA CYS A 72 -5.35 17.60 0.28
C CYS A 72 -5.11 16.12 0.00
N LYS A 73 -3.84 15.69 0.06
CA LYS A 73 -3.51 14.29 -0.14
C LYS A 73 -4.15 13.42 0.93
N ILE A 74 -4.12 13.89 2.16
CA ILE A 74 -4.66 13.15 3.28
C ILE A 74 -6.17 13.02 3.19
N THR A 75 -6.84 14.11 2.85
CA THR A 75 -8.28 14.10 2.68
C THR A 75 -8.70 13.13 1.58
N ARG A 76 -7.92 13.11 0.49
CA ARG A 76 -8.20 12.20 -0.60
C ARG A 76 -8.06 10.75 -0.16
N GLY A 77 -7.01 10.44 0.60
CA GLY A 77 -6.84 9.10 1.13
C GLY A 77 -7.95 8.70 2.08
N SER A 78 -8.42 9.66 2.89
CA SER A 78 -9.51 9.42 3.81
C SER A 78 -10.79 9.06 3.06
N LYS A 79 -11.07 9.78 1.97
CA LYS A 79 -12.25 9.51 1.16
C LYS A 79 -12.19 8.11 0.56
N GLU A 80 -11.01 7.73 0.05
CA GLU A 80 -10.87 6.39 -0.52
C GLU A 80 -11.08 5.30 0.53
N LEU A 81 -10.55 5.52 1.72
CA LEU A 81 -10.67 4.53 2.78
C LEU A 81 -12.10 4.37 3.24
N LYS A 82 -12.86 5.46 3.27
CA LYS A 82 -14.24 5.45 3.76
C LYS A 82 -15.26 5.06 2.71
N LYS A 83 -14.82 4.92 1.48
CA LYS A 83 -15.69 4.55 0.38
C LYS A 83 -16.31 3.18 0.63
N LYS A 84 -17.57 3.02 0.25
CA LYS A 84 -18.22 1.73 0.37
C LYS A 84 -17.48 0.73 -0.54
N GLY A 85 -17.12 -0.41 0.02
CA GLY A 85 -16.38 -1.42 -0.73
C GLY A 85 -14.95 -1.02 -1.00
N SER A 86 -14.36 -0.23 -0.11
CA SER A 86 -13.00 0.27 -0.28
C SER A 86 -11.99 -0.86 -0.39
N ALA A 87 -11.21 -0.86 -1.48
CA ALA A 87 -10.13 -1.81 -1.64
C ALA A 87 -9.04 -1.59 -0.60
N PHE A 88 -8.76 -0.33 -0.25
CA PHE A 88 -7.79 -0.01 0.77
C PHE A 88 -8.17 -0.64 2.11
N LYS A 89 -9.45 -0.51 2.47
CA LYS A 89 -9.89 -1.06 3.75
C LYS A 89 -9.75 -2.58 3.77
N THR A 90 -10.15 -3.22 2.69
CA THR A 90 -10.06 -4.67 2.60
C THR A 90 -8.61 -5.14 2.71
N VAL A 91 -7.71 -4.46 2.01
CA VAL A 91 -6.30 -4.82 2.03
C VAL A 91 -5.68 -4.56 3.40
N LEU A 92 -6.06 -3.44 4.04
CA LEU A 92 -5.53 -3.13 5.36
C LEU A 92 -6.05 -4.09 6.42
N ASP A 93 -7.30 -4.52 6.29
CA ASP A 93 -7.82 -5.54 7.18
C ASP A 93 -6.95 -6.80 7.12
N ALA A 94 -6.61 -7.22 5.89
CA ALA A 94 -5.76 -8.39 5.70
C ALA A 94 -4.35 -8.14 6.24
N TYR A 95 -3.82 -6.95 6.02
CA TYR A 95 -2.48 -6.62 6.48
C TYR A 95 -2.39 -6.68 8.01
N VAL A 96 -3.40 -6.16 8.69
CA VAL A 96 -3.40 -6.18 10.15
C VAL A 96 -3.50 -7.59 10.68
N GLU A 97 -4.29 -8.44 10.05
CA GLU A 97 -4.38 -9.84 10.45
C GLU A 97 -3.04 -10.55 10.29
N ASP A 98 -2.38 -10.36 9.15
CA ASP A 98 -1.08 -10.97 8.89
C ASP A 98 -0.04 -10.47 9.88
N ALA A 99 -0.01 -9.18 10.14
CA ALA A 99 0.95 -8.61 11.07
C ALA A 99 0.78 -9.20 12.47
N THR A 100 -0.45 -9.38 12.88
CA THR A 100 -0.73 -9.96 14.19
C THR A 100 -0.23 -11.40 14.27
N GLU A 101 -0.48 -12.16 13.22
CA GLU A 101 -0.02 -13.54 13.16
C GLU A 101 1.49 -13.64 13.15
N GLU A 102 2.14 -12.76 12.39
CA GLU A 102 3.59 -12.75 12.31
C GLU A 102 4.22 -12.40 13.64
N GLU A 103 3.66 -11.42 14.33
CA GLU A 103 4.16 -11.05 15.65
C GLU A 103 4.06 -12.19 16.63
N THR A 104 3.00 -12.96 16.53
CA THR A 104 2.80 -14.08 17.40
C THR A 104 3.77 -15.22 17.09
N THR A 105 4.04 -15.46 15.82
CA THR A 105 4.80 -16.61 15.36
C THR A 105 6.30 -16.32 15.22
N PHE A 106 6.64 -15.12 14.72
CA PHE A 106 8.02 -14.77 14.41
C PHE A 106 8.35 -13.41 14.97
N GLY A 107 8.63 -13.35 16.25
CA GLY A 107 8.88 -12.08 16.92
C GLY A 107 10.03 -11.29 16.34
N GLY A 108 10.98 -11.95 15.66
CA GLY A 108 12.16 -11.28 15.16
C GLY A 108 12.06 -10.79 13.73
N VAL A 109 10.98 -11.09 13.06
CA VAL A 109 10.86 -10.74 11.64
C VAL A 109 10.93 -9.24 11.40
N LYS A 110 10.35 -8.49 12.29
CA LYS A 110 10.34 -7.05 12.19
C LYS A 110 11.73 -6.46 12.10
N ASP A 111 12.62 -6.93 12.98
CA ASP A 111 14.00 -6.43 13.00
C ASP A 111 14.72 -6.78 11.71
N ALA A 112 14.56 -7.99 11.24
CA ALA A 112 15.20 -8.43 10.01
C ALA A 112 14.78 -7.56 8.83
N TYR A 113 13.52 -7.22 8.79
CA TYR A 113 12.99 -6.41 7.71
C TYR A 113 13.55 -4.99 7.76
N GLN A 114 13.64 -4.43 8.95
CA GLN A 114 14.12 -3.06 9.12
C GLN A 114 15.61 -2.93 8.83
N SER A 115 16.37 -3.98 9.05
CA SER A 115 17.81 -3.93 8.82
C SER A 115 18.17 -4.09 7.36
N SER A 116 17.22 -4.33 6.50
CA SER A 116 17.45 -4.49 5.08
C SER A 116 17.97 -3.18 4.48
N PRO A 117 19.15 -3.21 3.84
CA PRO A 117 19.66 -1.97 3.24
C PRO A 117 18.84 -1.63 2.03
N GLU A 118 18.83 -0.35 1.68
CA GLU A 118 17.98 0.06 0.62
C GLU A 118 18.60 0.46 -0.59
#